data_bde06fa2b9a06bb9d05f568c9f783905
#
_entry.id   bde06fa2b9a06bb9d05f568c9f783905
#
_cell.length_a   1.000
_cell.length_b   1.000
_cell.length_c   1.000
_cell.angle_alpha   90.00
_cell.angle_beta   90.00
_cell.angle_gamma   90.00
#
_symmetry.space_group_name_H-M   'P 1'
#
loop_
_entity.id
_entity.type
_entity.pdbx_description
1 polymer ?
#
loop_
_entity_poly.entity_id
_entity_poly.type
_entity_poly.pdbx_seq_one_letter_code
_entity_poly.pdbx_strand_id
1 'polypeptide(L)'
;MLLATLFQLFFDIHSWYLSTWCNRPFAGRVRILSCGLVVKRSSLFGADEANIIRYIRKNTTIPVPRIVLSTQGFGSAFMLMEYVEGEVLEHAWRTMDETQRANIVRQLRSYLVQLRGLPPPRAPLVCSLGGTACKDPRLQSYGSFGPFPTVSDFHNHLVHAAAPWIDDIFLKDIRSRMSDDIRVTFTHGDFAPRNIIVRGDEVAAIIDWEHAGWYPEYWEYVKALYRPMGIKDQSWNDTVKNIVPQDYEKEWRLDREMTDYMVGAI
;
A
#
# COMPACT_ATOMS: atom_id res chain seq x y z
N MET A 1 -8.45 8.10 24.76
CA MET A 1 -9.18 6.92 25.29
C MET A 1 -10.66 6.96 24.94
N LEU A 2 -11.46 7.93 25.37
CA LEU A 2 -12.91 7.99 25.16
C LEU A 2 -13.32 7.75 23.68
N LEU A 3 -12.67 8.42 22.73
CA LEU A 3 -12.99 8.32 21.31
C LEU A 3 -12.69 6.92 20.74
N ALA A 4 -11.55 6.31 21.11
CA ALA A 4 -11.24 4.94 20.72
C ALA A 4 -12.26 3.94 21.28
N THR A 5 -12.75 4.16 22.50
CA THR A 5 -13.83 3.37 23.11
C THR A 5 -15.11 3.47 22.29
N LEU A 6 -15.51 4.67 21.87
CA LEU A 6 -16.69 4.88 21.04
C LEU A 6 -16.59 4.17 19.69
N PHE A 7 -15.43 4.25 19.02
CA PHE A 7 -15.23 3.53 17.77
C PHE A 7 -15.22 2.01 17.97
N GLN A 8 -14.57 1.51 19.02
CA GLN A 8 -14.58 0.08 19.31
C GLN A 8 -15.99 -0.43 19.54
N LEU A 9 -16.77 0.24 20.39
CA LEU A 9 -18.18 -0.09 20.63
C LEU A 9 -19.02 -0.04 19.36
N PHE A 10 -18.82 0.97 18.52
CA PHE A 10 -19.50 1.06 17.22
C PHE A 10 -19.21 -0.15 16.35
N PHE A 11 -17.93 -0.57 16.23
CA PHE A 11 -17.55 -1.75 15.44
C PHE A 11 -18.16 -3.03 16.01
N ASP A 12 -18.17 -3.18 17.33
CA ASP A 12 -18.66 -4.38 18.01
C ASP A 12 -20.19 -4.49 17.87
N ILE A 13 -20.94 -3.41 18.13
CA ILE A 13 -22.39 -3.36 17.97
C ILE A 13 -22.79 -3.59 16.51
N HIS A 14 -22.11 -2.94 15.56
CA HIS A 14 -22.42 -3.09 14.15
C HIS A 14 -22.10 -4.51 13.64
N SER A 15 -21.02 -5.12 14.13
CA SER A 15 -20.67 -6.51 13.80
C SER A 15 -21.69 -7.49 14.38
N TRP A 16 -22.12 -7.29 15.63
CA TRP A 16 -23.17 -8.08 16.26
C TRP A 16 -24.49 -7.95 15.47
N TYR A 17 -24.89 -6.75 15.09
CA TYR A 17 -26.10 -6.51 14.29
C TYR A 17 -26.04 -7.24 12.94
N LEU A 18 -24.95 -7.12 12.19
CA LEU A 18 -24.77 -7.77 10.90
C LEU A 18 -24.79 -9.30 11.01
N SER A 19 -24.15 -9.87 12.02
CA SER A 19 -24.10 -11.32 12.22
C SER A 19 -25.43 -11.88 12.69
N THR A 20 -26.14 -11.18 13.57
CA THR A 20 -27.34 -11.68 14.23
C THR A 20 -28.58 -11.47 13.37
N TRP A 21 -28.72 -10.32 12.72
CA TRP A 21 -29.95 -9.93 12.03
C TRP A 21 -29.88 -9.98 10.52
N CYS A 22 -28.67 -9.83 9.94
CA CYS A 22 -28.50 -9.79 8.50
C CYS A 22 -27.92 -11.08 7.93
N ASN A 23 -27.58 -12.07 8.76
CA ASN A 23 -26.89 -13.31 8.38
C ASN A 23 -25.69 -13.06 7.43
N ARG A 24 -24.99 -11.93 7.61
CA ARG A 24 -23.79 -11.57 6.85
C ARG A 24 -22.58 -11.82 7.73
N PRO A 25 -21.57 -12.57 7.22
CA PRO A 25 -20.35 -12.77 7.97
C PRO A 25 -19.69 -11.42 8.23
N PHE A 26 -18.90 -11.35 9.30
CA PHE A 26 -18.13 -10.18 9.72
C PHE A 26 -17.39 -9.55 8.54
N ALA A 27 -17.88 -8.44 8.05
CA ALA A 27 -17.34 -7.78 6.86
C ALA A 27 -16.24 -6.79 7.24
N GLY A 28 -14.99 -7.26 7.22
CA GLY A 28 -13.80 -6.43 7.05
C GLY A 28 -13.56 -5.27 8.03
N ARG A 29 -12.52 -4.52 7.73
CA ARG A 29 -12.00 -3.38 8.51
C ARG A 29 -12.74 -2.06 8.26
N VAL A 30 -13.70 -2.01 7.35
CA VAL A 30 -14.32 -0.77 6.84
C VAL A 30 -15.83 -0.78 7.09
N ARG A 31 -16.38 0.35 7.54
CA ARG A 31 -17.81 0.59 7.69
C ARG A 31 -18.22 1.89 7.02
N ILE A 32 -19.14 1.80 6.08
CA ILE A 32 -19.73 2.97 5.41
C ILE A 32 -20.91 3.45 6.26
N LEU A 33 -20.94 4.74 6.55
CA LEU A 33 -21.99 5.41 7.28
C LEU A 33 -22.96 6.09 6.32
N SER A 34 -24.24 6.20 6.71
CA SER A 34 -25.27 6.84 5.89
C SER A 34 -25.05 8.35 5.65
N CYS A 35 -24.15 8.96 6.41
CA CYS A 35 -23.83 10.38 6.29
C CYS A 35 -22.67 10.70 5.32
N GLY A 36 -22.32 9.77 4.40
CA GLY A 36 -21.22 10.00 3.46
C GLY A 36 -19.82 9.90 4.09
N LEU A 37 -19.69 9.19 5.18
CA LEU A 37 -18.43 8.94 5.87
C LEU A 37 -18.10 7.45 5.92
N VAL A 38 -16.81 7.15 6.11
CA VAL A 38 -16.28 5.80 6.28
C VAL A 38 -15.48 5.73 7.56
N VAL A 39 -15.70 4.69 8.35
CA VAL A 39 -14.81 4.32 9.45
C VAL A 39 -13.96 3.13 9.04
N LYS A 40 -12.63 3.30 9.05
CA LYS A 40 -11.66 2.22 8.87
C LYS A 40 -11.03 1.89 10.22
N ARG A 41 -11.01 0.60 10.56
CA ARG A 41 -10.25 0.05 11.68
C ARG A 41 -9.03 -0.68 11.12
N SER A 42 -7.85 -0.39 11.63
CA SER A 42 -6.61 -1.10 11.32
C SER A 42 -5.93 -1.57 12.60
N SER A 43 -4.93 -2.45 12.48
CA SER A 43 -4.03 -2.74 13.58
C SER A 43 -3.24 -1.48 13.98
N LEU A 44 -2.57 -1.49 15.12
CA LEU A 44 -1.68 -0.38 15.50
C LEU A 44 -0.59 -0.12 14.43
N PHE A 45 -0.24 -1.13 13.65
CA PHE A 45 0.67 -0.96 12.51
C PHE A 45 0.12 -0.03 11.42
N GLY A 46 -1.21 0.12 11.27
CA GLY A 46 -1.84 1.08 10.36
C GLY A 46 -2.07 2.48 10.95
N ALA A 47 -1.58 2.74 12.15
CA ALA A 47 -1.85 3.99 12.87
C ALA A 47 -1.38 5.25 12.16
N ASP A 48 -0.34 5.15 11.33
CA ASP A 48 0.23 6.28 10.61
C ASP A 48 -0.50 6.63 9.31
N GLU A 49 -1.38 5.75 8.81
CA GLU A 49 -2.08 5.92 7.54
C GLU A 49 -2.81 7.27 7.44
N ALA A 50 -3.50 7.69 8.50
CA ALA A 50 -4.20 8.97 8.51
C ALA A 50 -3.25 10.16 8.33
N ASN A 51 -2.04 10.10 8.90
CA ASN A 51 -1.03 11.14 8.77
C ASN A 51 -0.41 11.12 7.37
N ILE A 52 -0.21 9.95 6.80
CA ILE A 52 0.26 9.78 5.42
C ILE A 52 -0.75 10.40 4.45
N ILE A 53 -2.03 10.08 4.56
CA ILE A 53 -3.09 10.66 3.72
C ILE A 53 -3.12 12.20 3.83
N ARG A 54 -3.01 12.74 5.04
CA ARG A 54 -2.93 14.22 5.24
C ARG A 54 -1.68 14.81 4.58
N TYR A 55 -0.54 14.12 4.67
CA TYR A 55 0.71 14.54 4.05
C TYR A 55 0.60 14.56 2.52
N ILE A 56 0.07 13.50 1.90
CA ILE A 56 -0.16 13.41 0.46
C ILE A 56 -1.12 14.53 0.00
N ARG A 57 -2.25 14.70 0.68
CA ARG A 57 -3.23 15.76 0.37
C ARG A 57 -2.65 17.17 0.42
N LYS A 58 -1.70 17.41 1.33
CA LYS A 58 -1.06 18.72 1.51
C LYS A 58 -0.01 19.01 0.44
N ASN A 59 0.71 18.00 -0.03
CA ASN A 59 1.92 18.18 -0.83
C ASN A 59 1.78 17.75 -2.29
N THR A 60 0.62 17.21 -2.69
CA THR A 60 0.36 16.72 -4.04
C THR A 60 -1.07 17.07 -4.48
N THR A 61 -1.36 16.85 -5.77
CA THR A 61 -2.73 16.92 -6.31
C THR A 61 -3.38 15.54 -6.41
N ILE A 62 -2.76 14.51 -5.83
CA ILE A 62 -3.28 13.15 -5.81
C ILE A 62 -4.61 13.13 -5.05
N PRO A 63 -5.70 12.63 -5.65
CA PRO A 63 -6.97 12.54 -4.97
C PRO A 63 -6.89 11.46 -3.87
N VAL A 64 -7.14 11.88 -2.64
CA VAL A 64 -7.19 11.01 -1.45
C VAL A 64 -8.38 11.41 -0.58
N PRO A 65 -9.00 10.47 0.17
CA PRO A 65 -10.09 10.79 1.06
C PRO A 65 -9.70 11.86 2.09
N ARG A 66 -10.60 12.76 2.44
CA ARG A 66 -10.38 13.73 3.52
C ARG A 66 -10.52 13.03 4.87
N ILE A 67 -9.47 13.07 5.67
CA ILE A 67 -9.49 12.56 7.04
C ILE A 67 -10.21 13.54 7.95
N VAL A 68 -11.31 13.11 8.53
CA VAL A 68 -12.09 13.88 9.51
C VAL A 68 -11.45 13.73 10.89
N LEU A 69 -11.12 12.48 11.26
CA LEU A 69 -10.64 12.14 12.59
C LEU A 69 -9.79 10.88 12.55
N SER A 70 -8.81 10.78 13.43
CA SER A 70 -8.07 9.54 13.68
C SER A 70 -7.74 9.40 15.15
N THR A 71 -7.75 8.17 15.67
CA THR A 71 -7.43 7.86 17.06
C THR A 71 -6.88 6.45 17.18
N GLN A 72 -6.22 6.17 18.30
CA GLN A 72 -5.66 4.85 18.61
C GLN A 72 -6.13 4.41 20.00
N GLY A 73 -6.32 3.10 20.16
CA GLY A 73 -6.66 2.47 21.43
C GLY A 73 -7.04 1.00 21.26
N PHE A 74 -6.95 0.23 22.33
CA PHE A 74 -7.32 -1.20 22.36
C PHE A 74 -6.60 -2.05 21.30
N GLY A 75 -5.31 -1.79 21.06
CA GLY A 75 -4.56 -2.52 20.05
C GLY A 75 -4.96 -2.21 18.60
N SER A 76 -5.77 -1.18 18.37
CA SER A 76 -6.28 -0.80 17.06
C SER A 76 -6.11 0.70 16.79
N ALA A 77 -6.04 1.06 15.52
CA ALA A 77 -6.18 2.42 15.03
C ALA A 77 -7.53 2.57 14.32
N PHE A 78 -8.15 3.72 14.49
CA PHE A 78 -9.43 4.06 13.89
C PHE A 78 -9.29 5.36 13.11
N MET A 79 -9.88 5.38 11.92
CA MET A 79 -9.88 6.53 11.03
C MET A 79 -11.29 6.77 10.50
N LEU A 80 -11.80 7.98 10.70
CA LEU A 80 -13.02 8.48 10.11
C LEU A 80 -12.64 9.36 8.92
N MET A 81 -13.13 9.04 7.75
CA MET A 81 -12.81 9.74 6.51
C MET A 81 -14.03 9.90 5.61
N GLU A 82 -13.93 10.76 4.63
CA GLU A 82 -14.89 10.95 3.57
C GLU A 82 -15.11 9.65 2.79
N TYR A 83 -16.37 9.35 2.49
CA TYR A 83 -16.72 8.32 1.52
C TYR A 83 -16.53 8.88 0.11
N VAL A 84 -15.66 8.28 -0.65
CA VAL A 84 -15.47 8.66 -2.05
C VAL A 84 -16.35 7.77 -2.93
N GLU A 85 -17.34 8.38 -3.57
CA GLU A 85 -18.20 7.68 -4.54
C GLU A 85 -17.38 7.29 -5.77
N GLY A 86 -17.70 6.13 -6.34
CA GLY A 86 -17.07 5.60 -7.54
C GLY A 86 -17.01 4.08 -7.54
N GLU A 87 -16.39 3.54 -8.55
CA GLU A 87 -16.15 2.12 -8.71
C GLU A 87 -14.66 1.82 -8.47
N VAL A 88 -14.36 0.65 -7.90
CA VAL A 88 -12.98 0.18 -7.77
C VAL A 88 -12.43 -0.13 -9.16
N LEU A 89 -11.25 0.40 -9.48
CA LEU A 89 -10.64 0.26 -10.80
C LEU A 89 -10.50 -1.21 -11.25
N GLU A 90 -10.26 -2.13 -10.31
CA GLU A 90 -10.19 -3.57 -10.62
C GLU A 90 -11.45 -4.10 -11.31
N HIS A 91 -12.62 -3.56 -10.98
CA HIS A 91 -13.87 -3.92 -11.62
C HIS A 91 -14.11 -3.09 -12.88
N ALA A 92 -13.98 -1.77 -12.78
CA ALA A 92 -14.20 -0.82 -13.87
C ALA A 92 -13.30 -1.10 -15.07
N TRP A 93 -12.04 -1.50 -14.82
CA TRP A 93 -11.03 -1.77 -15.87
C TRP A 93 -11.51 -2.73 -16.96
N ARG A 94 -12.34 -3.71 -16.58
CA ARG A 94 -12.83 -4.75 -17.50
C ARG A 94 -13.78 -4.21 -18.56
N THR A 95 -14.53 -3.16 -18.23
CA THR A 95 -15.55 -2.55 -19.08
C THR A 95 -15.07 -1.27 -19.77
N MET A 96 -13.93 -0.73 -19.38
CA MET A 96 -13.33 0.48 -19.97
C MET A 96 -12.84 0.21 -21.39
N ASP A 97 -13.08 1.17 -22.29
CA ASP A 97 -12.45 1.21 -23.60
C ASP A 97 -10.98 1.67 -23.54
N GLU A 98 -10.27 1.63 -24.67
CA GLU A 98 -8.85 1.99 -24.73
C GLU A 98 -8.60 3.47 -24.38
N THR A 99 -9.50 4.37 -24.75
CA THR A 99 -9.37 5.80 -24.45
C THR A 99 -9.49 6.06 -22.96
N GLN A 100 -10.47 5.43 -22.32
CA GLN A 100 -10.67 5.52 -20.87
C GLN A 100 -9.48 4.96 -20.13
N ARG A 101 -8.98 3.78 -20.50
CA ARG A 101 -7.77 3.18 -19.91
C ARG A 101 -6.55 4.08 -20.09
N ALA A 102 -6.34 4.65 -21.26
CA ALA A 102 -5.24 5.59 -21.51
C ALA A 102 -5.33 6.85 -20.64
N ASN A 103 -6.54 7.37 -20.40
CA ASN A 103 -6.77 8.50 -19.50
C ASN A 103 -6.41 8.15 -18.05
N ILE A 104 -6.84 6.99 -17.56
CA ILE A 104 -6.47 6.51 -16.22
C ILE A 104 -4.94 6.34 -16.10
N VAL A 105 -4.30 5.66 -17.05
CA VAL A 105 -2.84 5.46 -17.07
C VAL A 105 -2.08 6.79 -16.97
N ARG A 106 -2.50 7.80 -17.74
CA ARG A 106 -1.89 9.13 -17.73
C ARG A 106 -1.99 9.80 -16.36
N GLN A 107 -3.16 9.72 -15.71
CA GLN A 107 -3.39 10.26 -14.38
C GLN A 107 -2.51 9.54 -13.35
N LEU A 108 -2.54 8.21 -13.33
CA LEU A 108 -1.75 7.40 -12.39
C LEU A 108 -0.24 7.65 -12.56
N ARG A 109 0.23 7.75 -13.81
CA ARG A 109 1.63 8.12 -14.08
C ARG A 109 1.98 9.50 -13.52
N SER A 110 1.10 10.50 -13.70
CA SER A 110 1.29 11.84 -13.12
C SER A 110 1.36 11.79 -11.61
N TYR A 111 0.57 10.97 -10.96
CA TYR A 111 0.58 10.81 -9.50
C TYR A 111 1.87 10.15 -9.00
N LEU A 112 2.35 9.12 -9.67
CA LEU A 112 3.64 8.51 -9.30
C LEU A 112 4.81 9.49 -9.48
N VAL A 113 4.78 10.33 -10.50
CA VAL A 113 5.78 11.40 -10.68
C VAL A 113 5.74 12.37 -9.49
N GLN A 114 4.56 12.76 -9.02
CA GLN A 114 4.40 13.64 -7.85
C GLN A 114 4.92 12.97 -6.57
N LEU A 115 4.59 11.69 -6.33
CA LEU A 115 5.12 10.94 -5.18
C LEU A 115 6.64 10.91 -5.17
N ARG A 116 7.25 10.62 -6.32
CA ARG A 116 8.72 10.60 -6.50
C ARG A 116 9.37 11.98 -6.34
N GLY A 117 8.62 13.04 -6.49
CA GLY A 117 9.05 14.42 -6.26
C GLY A 117 9.04 14.84 -4.80
N LEU A 118 8.41 14.07 -3.91
CA LEU A 118 8.39 14.40 -2.48
C LEU A 118 9.79 14.26 -1.88
N PRO A 119 10.24 15.24 -1.07
CA PRO A 119 11.60 15.23 -0.53
C PRO A 119 11.77 14.08 0.46
N PRO A 120 12.81 13.23 0.28
CA PRO A 120 13.13 12.18 1.23
C PRO A 120 13.62 12.78 2.57
N PRO A 121 13.47 12.07 3.68
CA PRO A 121 14.07 12.46 4.95
C PRO A 121 15.60 12.46 4.85
N ARG A 122 16.28 13.23 5.70
CA ARG A 122 17.74 13.22 5.74
C ARG A 122 18.31 11.91 6.31
N ALA A 123 17.66 11.40 7.34
CA ALA A 123 17.91 10.11 7.97
C ALA A 123 16.72 9.74 8.88
N PRO A 124 16.32 8.45 8.97
CA PRO A 124 16.78 7.33 8.11
C PRO A 124 16.29 7.48 6.66
N LEU A 125 16.97 6.84 5.70
CA LEU A 125 16.61 6.96 4.29
C LEU A 125 15.40 6.11 3.90
N VAL A 126 15.34 4.85 4.35
CA VAL A 126 14.22 3.94 4.07
C VAL A 126 13.34 3.86 5.32
N CYS A 127 12.16 4.45 5.24
CA CYS A 127 11.26 4.59 6.39
C CYS A 127 9.85 4.99 5.96
N SER A 128 8.86 4.82 6.85
CA SER A 128 7.55 5.43 6.71
C SER A 128 7.56 6.92 7.10
N LEU A 129 6.42 7.60 7.00
CA LEU A 129 6.29 9.02 7.33
C LEU A 129 6.77 9.30 8.77
N GLY A 130 7.52 10.39 8.92
CA GLY A 130 8.08 10.78 10.23
C GLY A 130 9.30 9.97 10.66
N GLY A 131 9.92 9.19 9.77
CA GLY A 131 11.09 8.36 10.10
C GLY A 131 10.72 7.09 10.88
N THR A 132 9.45 6.68 10.83
CA THR A 132 8.96 5.48 11.52
C THR A 132 9.25 4.20 10.72
N ALA A 133 8.99 3.05 11.34
CA ALA A 133 9.20 1.75 10.71
C ALA A 133 8.34 1.54 9.46
N CYS A 134 8.88 0.80 8.51
CA CYS A 134 8.23 0.36 7.29
C CYS A 134 7.24 -0.77 7.53
N LYS A 135 6.36 -1.01 6.55
CA LYS A 135 5.38 -2.10 6.57
C LYS A 135 5.31 -2.75 5.19
N ASP A 136 5.29 -4.08 5.15
CA ASP A 136 5.06 -4.85 3.93
C ASP A 136 4.30 -6.14 4.28
N PRO A 137 3.17 -6.45 3.63
CA PRO A 137 2.40 -7.65 3.91
C PRO A 137 3.18 -8.96 3.70
N ARG A 138 4.19 -8.98 2.83
CA ARG A 138 5.07 -10.14 2.62
C ARG A 138 5.99 -10.43 3.81
N LEU A 139 6.26 -9.40 4.62
CA LEU A 139 7.14 -9.48 5.79
C LEU A 139 6.33 -9.48 7.09
N GLN A 140 5.05 -9.88 7.05
CA GLN A 140 4.11 -9.81 8.18
C GLN A 140 4.59 -10.58 9.42
N SER A 141 5.35 -11.65 9.25
CA SER A 141 5.95 -12.41 10.36
C SER A 141 6.86 -11.55 11.24
N TYR A 142 7.32 -10.42 10.71
CA TYR A 142 8.17 -9.46 11.40
C TYR A 142 7.42 -8.19 11.82
N GLY A 143 6.12 -8.07 11.48
CA GLY A 143 5.30 -6.88 11.78
C GLY A 143 5.76 -5.66 11.00
N SER A 144 6.31 -4.67 11.72
CA SER A 144 7.01 -3.52 11.14
C SER A 144 8.52 -3.76 11.16
N PHE A 145 9.24 -3.18 10.19
CA PHE A 145 10.69 -3.37 10.04
C PHE A 145 11.38 -2.04 9.75
N GLY A 146 12.68 -1.96 10.00
CA GLY A 146 13.43 -0.69 9.92
C GLY A 146 13.04 0.27 11.04
N PRO A 147 13.19 1.59 10.91
CA PRO A 147 13.72 2.28 9.70
C PRO A 147 15.18 1.96 9.41
N PHE A 148 15.62 2.14 8.15
CA PHE A 148 16.98 1.82 7.74
C PHE A 148 17.78 3.07 7.39
N PRO A 149 19.02 3.21 7.90
CA PRO A 149 19.90 4.32 7.56
C PRO A 149 20.24 4.36 6.08
N THR A 150 20.39 3.19 5.43
CA THR A 150 20.82 3.06 4.04
C THR A 150 19.95 2.08 3.25
N VAL A 151 20.05 2.16 1.91
CA VAL A 151 19.45 1.18 1.00
C VAL A 151 20.07 -0.21 1.20
N SER A 152 21.38 -0.26 1.49
CA SER A 152 22.09 -1.51 1.79
C SER A 152 21.49 -2.24 3.00
N ASP A 153 21.19 -1.52 4.08
CA ASP A 153 20.56 -2.09 5.27
C ASP A 153 19.18 -2.66 4.96
N PHE A 154 18.40 -1.96 4.13
CA PHE A 154 17.11 -2.44 3.66
C PHE A 154 17.24 -3.71 2.82
N HIS A 155 18.18 -3.77 1.87
CA HIS A 155 18.42 -4.97 1.07
C HIS A 155 18.89 -6.14 1.92
N ASN A 156 19.77 -5.91 2.89
CA ASN A 156 20.22 -6.94 3.81
C ASN A 156 19.02 -7.49 4.63
N HIS A 157 18.09 -6.63 5.02
CA HIS A 157 16.87 -7.07 5.71
C HIS A 157 15.98 -7.94 4.81
N LEU A 158 15.77 -7.58 3.54
CA LEU A 158 14.98 -8.38 2.59
C LEU A 158 15.56 -9.79 2.42
N VAL A 159 16.88 -9.87 2.22
CA VAL A 159 17.59 -11.16 2.07
C VAL A 159 17.50 -11.96 3.36
N HIS A 160 17.69 -11.34 4.52
CA HIS A 160 17.55 -12.01 5.82
C HIS A 160 16.14 -12.55 6.05
N ALA A 161 15.11 -11.81 5.64
CA ALA A 161 13.73 -12.24 5.76
C ALA A 161 13.42 -13.49 4.90
N ALA A 162 14.15 -13.72 3.83
CA ALA A 162 14.02 -14.91 2.98
C ALA A 162 14.83 -16.12 3.48
N ALA A 163 15.77 -15.92 4.40
CA ALA A 163 16.68 -16.98 4.89
C ALA A 163 16.01 -18.25 5.45
N PRO A 164 14.78 -18.22 6.03
CA PRO A 164 14.11 -19.45 6.46
C PRO A 164 13.72 -20.41 5.32
N TRP A 165 13.66 -19.91 4.08
CA TRP A 165 13.15 -20.67 2.91
C TRP A 165 14.18 -20.89 1.80
N ILE A 166 15.32 -20.18 1.85
CA ILE A 166 16.32 -20.15 0.77
C ILE A 166 17.70 -20.36 1.38
N ASP A 167 18.54 -21.17 0.71
CA ASP A 167 19.89 -21.43 1.17
C ASP A 167 20.81 -20.19 1.10
N ASP A 168 21.82 -20.14 1.96
CA ASP A 168 22.73 -19.01 2.12
C ASP A 168 23.54 -18.68 0.86
N ILE A 169 23.85 -19.67 0.03
CA ILE A 169 24.66 -19.47 -1.19
C ILE A 169 23.83 -18.69 -2.21
N PHE A 170 22.57 -19.11 -2.39
CA PHE A 170 21.64 -18.46 -3.30
C PHE A 170 21.27 -17.03 -2.81
N LEU A 171 21.07 -16.85 -1.50
CA LEU A 171 20.82 -15.53 -0.93
C LEU A 171 22.01 -14.57 -1.11
N LYS A 172 23.24 -15.05 -0.95
CA LYS A 172 24.45 -14.25 -1.21
C LYS A 172 24.57 -13.86 -2.69
N ASP A 173 24.22 -14.76 -3.60
CA ASP A 173 24.17 -14.46 -5.02
C ASP A 173 23.14 -13.36 -5.32
N ILE A 174 21.90 -13.50 -4.87
CA ILE A 174 20.84 -12.49 -5.03
C ILE A 174 21.34 -11.15 -4.48
N ARG A 175 21.87 -11.12 -3.25
CA ARG A 175 22.34 -9.89 -2.62
C ARG A 175 23.46 -9.21 -3.42
N SER A 176 24.37 -9.98 -4.00
CA SER A 176 25.48 -9.44 -4.81
C SER A 176 25.01 -8.77 -6.11
N ARG A 177 23.84 -9.14 -6.61
CA ARG A 177 23.21 -8.57 -7.83
C ARG A 177 22.35 -7.33 -7.55
N MET A 178 22.01 -7.05 -6.27
CA MET A 178 21.30 -5.85 -5.87
C MET A 178 22.23 -4.64 -5.88
N SER A 179 21.76 -3.52 -6.44
CA SER A 179 22.47 -2.25 -6.37
C SER A 179 22.04 -1.46 -5.14
N ASP A 180 22.99 -1.00 -4.36
CA ASP A 180 22.74 -0.11 -3.22
C ASP A 180 22.79 1.39 -3.61
N ASP A 181 23.33 1.70 -4.80
CA ASP A 181 23.33 3.05 -5.36
C ASP A 181 22.02 3.30 -6.15
N ILE A 182 20.95 3.42 -5.40
CA ILE A 182 19.60 3.64 -5.93
C ILE A 182 18.96 4.80 -5.16
N ARG A 183 18.31 5.69 -5.90
CA ARG A 183 17.56 6.80 -5.34
C ARG A 183 16.41 6.27 -4.47
N VAL A 184 16.15 6.95 -3.35
CA VAL A 184 14.99 6.69 -2.50
C VAL A 184 13.88 7.69 -2.85
N THR A 185 12.66 7.17 -3.03
CA THR A 185 11.48 7.95 -3.40
C THR A 185 10.29 7.58 -2.53
N PHE A 186 9.31 8.47 -2.43
CA PHE A 186 8.05 8.14 -1.75
C PHE A 186 7.23 7.18 -2.61
N THR A 187 6.72 6.13 -2.00
CA THR A 187 5.97 5.04 -2.61
C THR A 187 4.65 4.84 -1.88
N HIS A 188 3.62 4.42 -2.59
CA HIS A 188 2.37 3.93 -2.00
C HIS A 188 2.58 2.57 -1.31
N GLY A 189 3.40 1.69 -1.91
CA GLY A 189 3.75 0.37 -1.38
C GLY A 189 2.67 -0.71 -1.56
N ASP A 190 1.50 -0.36 -2.09
CA ASP A 190 0.42 -1.28 -2.50
C ASP A 190 -0.40 -0.67 -3.65
N PHE A 191 0.29 -0.17 -4.68
CA PHE A 191 -0.31 0.52 -5.82
C PHE A 191 -0.98 -0.49 -6.76
N ALA A 192 -2.20 -0.88 -6.41
CA ALA A 192 -2.96 -1.92 -7.09
C ALA A 192 -4.36 -1.41 -7.48
N PRO A 193 -5.01 -1.96 -8.53
CA PRO A 193 -6.29 -1.47 -9.02
C PRO A 193 -7.41 -1.57 -7.96
N ARG A 194 -7.31 -2.47 -6.99
CA ARG A 194 -8.23 -2.55 -5.86
C ARG A 194 -8.18 -1.34 -4.92
N ASN A 195 -7.08 -0.57 -4.94
CA ASN A 195 -6.85 0.60 -4.11
C ASN A 195 -7.08 1.93 -4.86
N ILE A 196 -7.65 1.86 -6.06
CA ILE A 196 -7.95 3.02 -6.91
C ILE A 196 -9.46 3.08 -7.13
N ILE A 197 -10.08 4.21 -6.79
CA ILE A 197 -11.50 4.48 -7.05
C ILE A 197 -11.60 5.40 -8.26
N VAL A 198 -12.50 5.09 -9.20
CA VAL A 198 -12.70 5.85 -10.43
C VAL A 198 -14.16 6.26 -10.61
N ARG A 199 -14.38 7.35 -11.34
CA ARG A 199 -15.68 7.77 -11.88
C ARG A 199 -15.53 7.95 -13.39
N GLY A 200 -16.08 7.00 -14.16
CA GLY A 200 -15.77 6.94 -15.57
C GLY A 200 -14.26 6.76 -15.77
N ASP A 201 -13.63 7.68 -16.51
CA ASP A 201 -12.18 7.67 -16.79
C ASP A 201 -11.37 8.66 -15.93
N GLU A 202 -11.92 9.09 -14.79
CA GLU A 202 -11.24 9.93 -13.82
C GLU A 202 -10.92 9.16 -12.53
N VAL A 203 -9.70 9.30 -12.03
CA VAL A 203 -9.31 8.77 -10.72
C VAL A 203 -9.93 9.65 -9.62
N ALA A 204 -10.91 9.10 -8.89
CA ALA A 204 -11.62 9.79 -7.83
C ALA A 204 -10.87 9.73 -6.49
N ALA A 205 -10.16 8.63 -6.21
CA ALA A 205 -9.27 8.53 -5.04
C ALA A 205 -8.27 7.38 -5.18
N ILE A 206 -7.13 7.54 -4.52
CA ILE A 206 -6.21 6.45 -4.16
C ILE A 206 -6.32 6.24 -2.65
N ILE A 207 -6.53 4.99 -2.23
CA ILE A 207 -6.80 4.57 -0.86
C ILE A 207 -5.81 3.52 -0.38
N ASP A 208 -5.84 3.22 0.93
CA ASP A 208 -5.03 2.17 1.57
C ASP A 208 -3.51 2.47 1.58
N TRP A 209 -3.16 3.61 2.19
CA TRP A 209 -1.80 4.14 2.30
C TRP A 209 -0.99 3.55 3.47
N GLU A 210 -1.44 2.46 4.09
CA GLU A 210 -0.80 1.92 5.29
C GLU A 210 0.63 1.37 5.07
N HIS A 211 1.01 1.11 3.81
CA HIS A 211 2.36 0.64 3.42
C HIS A 211 3.26 1.74 2.86
N ALA A 212 2.75 2.97 2.79
CA ALA A 212 3.47 4.07 2.14
C ALA A 212 4.67 4.56 2.95
N GLY A 213 5.69 4.99 2.21
CA GLY A 213 6.94 5.48 2.79
C GLY A 213 8.00 5.78 1.73
N TRP A 214 9.21 6.08 2.20
CA TRP A 214 10.39 6.24 1.36
C TRP A 214 11.11 4.90 1.21
N TYR A 215 11.22 4.44 -0.02
CA TYR A 215 11.83 3.17 -0.40
C TYR A 215 12.73 3.36 -1.64
N PRO A 216 13.62 2.40 -1.97
CA PRO A 216 14.31 2.41 -3.24
C PRO A 216 13.31 2.57 -4.41
N GLU A 217 13.65 3.39 -5.40
CA GLU A 217 12.70 3.84 -6.43
C GLU A 217 12.06 2.71 -7.27
N TYR A 218 12.65 1.52 -7.27
CA TYR A 218 12.07 0.33 -7.89
C TYR A 218 10.91 -0.29 -7.09
N TRP A 219 10.78 0.06 -5.79
CA TRP A 219 9.88 -0.62 -4.86
C TRP A 219 8.42 -0.53 -5.28
N GLU A 220 7.97 0.62 -5.80
CA GLU A 220 6.59 0.76 -6.30
C GLU A 220 6.30 -0.20 -7.46
N TYR A 221 7.25 -0.37 -8.39
CA TYR A 221 7.12 -1.29 -9.51
C TYR A 221 6.99 -2.73 -9.05
N VAL A 222 7.89 -3.15 -8.17
CA VAL A 222 7.87 -4.48 -7.57
C VAL A 222 6.56 -4.75 -6.84
N LYS A 223 6.09 -3.78 -6.04
CA LYS A 223 4.87 -3.92 -5.24
C LYS A 223 3.60 -3.87 -6.10
N ALA A 224 3.54 -3.05 -7.13
CA ALA A 224 2.41 -2.98 -8.04
C ALA A 224 2.23 -4.28 -8.86
N LEU A 225 3.32 -5.01 -9.11
CA LEU A 225 3.32 -6.32 -9.76
C LEU A 225 3.19 -7.48 -8.78
N TYR A 226 3.32 -7.24 -7.48
CA TYR A 226 3.14 -8.28 -6.47
C TYR A 226 1.67 -8.63 -6.32
N ARG A 227 1.34 -9.91 -6.50
CA ARG A 227 -0.02 -10.43 -6.34
C ARG A 227 -0.01 -11.65 -5.45
N PRO A 228 -0.64 -11.58 -4.27
CA PRO A 228 -0.93 -12.77 -3.51
C PRO A 228 -1.97 -13.60 -4.26
N MET A 229 -1.62 -14.86 -4.56
CA MET A 229 -2.47 -15.92 -5.11
C MET A 229 -3.66 -15.52 -6.02
N GLY A 230 -3.56 -15.82 -7.31
CA GLY A 230 -4.72 -16.17 -8.11
C GLY A 230 -5.25 -15.16 -9.12
N ILE A 231 -4.94 -13.87 -9.05
CA ILE A 231 -5.42 -12.88 -10.03
C ILE A 231 -4.36 -12.69 -11.12
N LYS A 232 -4.48 -13.47 -12.18
CA LYS A 232 -3.67 -13.33 -13.40
C LYS A 232 -4.32 -12.34 -14.36
N ASP A 233 -4.38 -11.06 -13.99
CA ASP A 233 -4.75 -10.03 -14.95
C ASP A 233 -3.49 -9.46 -15.60
N GLN A 234 -3.09 -10.05 -16.73
CA GLN A 234 -1.92 -9.63 -17.50
C GLN A 234 -2.04 -8.15 -17.93
N SER A 235 -3.26 -7.66 -18.12
CA SER A 235 -3.50 -6.29 -18.56
C SER A 235 -3.03 -5.24 -17.54
N TRP A 236 -3.13 -5.55 -16.24
CA TRP A 236 -2.58 -4.67 -15.22
C TRP A 236 -1.05 -4.68 -15.20
N ASN A 237 -0.41 -5.83 -15.40
CA ASN A 237 1.04 -5.93 -15.45
C ASN A 237 1.62 -5.07 -16.60
N ASP A 238 0.98 -5.13 -17.77
CA ASP A 238 1.37 -4.30 -18.91
C ASP A 238 1.10 -2.81 -18.65
N THR A 239 0.02 -2.53 -17.90
CA THR A 239 -0.34 -1.17 -17.46
C THR A 239 0.69 -0.59 -16.50
N VAL A 240 1.19 -1.36 -15.52
CA VAL A 240 2.21 -0.92 -14.55
C VAL A 240 3.47 -0.45 -15.26
N LYS A 241 3.91 -1.14 -16.33
CA LYS A 241 5.06 -0.74 -17.16
C LYS A 241 4.86 0.65 -17.81
N ASN A 242 3.64 1.03 -18.10
CA ASN A 242 3.31 2.35 -18.66
C ASN A 242 3.13 3.44 -17.60
N ILE A 243 2.75 3.06 -16.38
CA ILE A 243 2.54 3.99 -15.25
C ILE A 243 3.87 4.36 -14.61
N VAL A 244 4.74 3.39 -14.33
CA VAL A 244 6.03 3.63 -13.69
C VAL A 244 7.00 4.23 -14.71
N PRO A 245 7.66 5.36 -14.40
CA PRO A 245 8.48 6.10 -15.38
C PRO A 245 9.73 5.39 -15.90
N GLN A 246 10.26 4.43 -15.12
CA GLN A 246 11.49 3.71 -15.44
C GLN A 246 11.25 2.21 -15.51
N ASP A 247 12.16 1.51 -16.18
CA ASP A 247 12.19 0.06 -16.24
C ASP A 247 12.96 -0.50 -15.03
N TYR A 248 12.28 -1.31 -14.24
CA TYR A 248 12.82 -2.01 -13.06
C TYR A 248 12.64 -3.53 -13.17
N GLU A 249 12.63 -4.05 -14.37
CA GLU A 249 12.48 -5.48 -14.64
C GLU A 249 13.54 -6.33 -13.94
N LYS A 250 14.79 -5.82 -13.85
CA LYS A 250 15.89 -6.50 -13.14
C LYS A 250 15.58 -6.64 -11.66
N GLU A 251 15.19 -5.55 -11.00
CA GLU A 251 14.90 -5.51 -9.58
C GLU A 251 13.64 -6.35 -9.26
N TRP A 252 12.65 -6.31 -10.13
CA TRP A 252 11.46 -7.15 -10.01
C TRP A 252 11.81 -8.64 -10.11
N ARG A 253 12.68 -9.06 -11.03
CA ARG A 253 13.12 -10.46 -11.14
C ARG A 253 13.87 -10.90 -9.90
N LEU A 254 14.78 -10.07 -9.36
CA LEU A 254 15.48 -10.38 -8.11
C LEU A 254 14.55 -10.52 -6.92
N ASP A 255 13.52 -9.65 -6.83
CA ASP A 255 12.50 -9.77 -5.80
C ASP A 255 11.69 -11.06 -5.96
N ARG A 256 11.34 -11.42 -7.20
CA ARG A 256 10.61 -12.67 -7.49
C ARG A 256 11.43 -13.91 -7.15
N GLU A 257 12.71 -13.94 -7.45
CA GLU A 257 13.60 -15.02 -7.06
C GLU A 257 13.59 -15.29 -5.55
N MET A 258 13.38 -14.26 -4.72
CA MET A 258 13.20 -14.43 -3.26
C MET A 258 11.75 -14.81 -2.88
N THR A 259 10.78 -14.06 -3.39
CA THR A 259 9.40 -14.14 -2.92
C THR A 259 8.66 -15.37 -3.40
N ASP A 260 9.04 -15.98 -4.52
CA ASP A 260 8.44 -17.22 -4.99
C ASP A 260 8.67 -18.40 -4.02
N TYR A 261 9.75 -18.38 -3.27
CA TYR A 261 10.01 -19.35 -2.20
C TYR A 261 9.28 -18.98 -0.89
N MET A 262 9.07 -17.70 -0.62
CA MET A 262 8.40 -17.23 0.59
C MET A 262 6.88 -17.44 0.54
N VAL A 263 6.26 -17.36 -0.64
CA VAL A 263 4.80 -17.47 -0.85
C VAL A 263 4.28 -18.88 -0.60
N GLY A 264 5.11 -19.91 -0.68
CA GLY A 264 4.75 -21.29 -0.32
C GLY A 264 4.64 -21.54 1.19
N ALA A 265 4.93 -20.55 2.02
CA ALA A 265 4.95 -20.61 3.47
C ALA A 265 3.82 -19.79 4.15
N ILE A 266 2.88 -19.23 3.36
CA ILE A 266 1.73 -18.45 3.86
C ILE A 266 0.44 -19.23 3.62
#